data_fde4e8607a0f6c9f5f00d9fe31c325a7
#
_entry.id   fde4e8607a0f6c9f5f00d9fe31c325a7
#
_cell.length_a   1.000
_cell.length_b   1.000
_cell.length_c   1.000
_cell.angle_alpha   90.00
_cell.angle_beta   90.00
_cell.angle_gamma   90.00
#
_symmetry.space_group_name_H-M   'P 1'
#
loop_
_entity.id
_entity.type
_entity.pdbx_description
1 polymer ?
#
loop_
_entity_poly.entity_id
_entity_poly.type
_entity_poly.pdbx_seq_one_letter_code
_entity_poly.pdbx_strand_id
1 'polypeptide(L)'
;MKHISLGIIDDHFVVIDGLKSMLEKQEGFHILIATQQHKELEEFLQNSNLDVLLMDIQMPGMNGVDLCRQLLKIKPGLRIIAFSSFDDSAYVKQLFRLGAKGYLLKNSDKETIIQAVHAVMDGENFIDETIKNILLQESITGQRRSIFEVPLTKREKEILKMIAEGLSSQEIADKLFLSLRTIDTHRFNINQKLDVKNTAGLVKEAIRRGLIE
;
A
#
# COMPACT_ATOMS: atom_id res chain seq x y z
N MET A 1 0.21 33.29 -0.92
CA MET A 1 0.43 31.90 -1.42
C MET A 1 -0.84 31.10 -1.17
N LYS A 2 -1.22 30.18 -2.04
CA LYS A 2 -2.42 29.37 -1.85
C LYS A 2 -2.09 28.33 -0.77
N HIS A 3 -2.86 28.30 0.31
CA HIS A 3 -2.71 27.30 1.36
C HIS A 3 -3.19 25.96 0.81
N ILE A 4 -2.39 24.90 1.05
CA ILE A 4 -2.70 23.52 0.67
C ILE A 4 -3.14 22.76 1.91
N SER A 5 -4.37 22.25 1.87
CA SER A 5 -4.94 21.44 2.94
C SER A 5 -4.56 19.98 2.77
N LEU A 6 -3.88 19.41 3.77
CA LEU A 6 -3.35 18.07 3.78
C LEU A 6 -4.12 17.16 4.75
N GLY A 7 -4.30 15.91 4.33
CA GLY A 7 -4.71 14.82 5.20
C GLY A 7 -3.65 13.73 5.22
N ILE A 8 -3.60 12.99 6.31
CA ILE A 8 -2.72 11.84 6.50
C ILE A 8 -3.54 10.69 7.06
N ILE A 9 -3.42 9.51 6.45
CA ILE A 9 -3.94 8.27 7.02
C ILE A 9 -2.89 7.17 6.94
N ASP A 10 -2.57 6.59 8.10
CA ASP A 10 -1.59 5.49 8.25
C ASP A 10 -1.92 4.74 9.54
N ASP A 11 -1.82 3.42 9.59
CA ASP A 11 -2.06 2.65 10.80
C ASP A 11 -0.90 2.74 11.82
N HIS A 12 0.25 3.27 11.41
CA HIS A 12 1.41 3.48 12.24
C HIS A 12 1.48 4.93 12.76
N PHE A 13 1.24 5.12 14.05
CA PHE A 13 1.30 6.44 14.69
C PHE A 13 2.63 7.17 14.44
N VAL A 14 3.75 6.43 14.47
CA VAL A 14 5.09 7.02 14.25
C VAL A 14 5.23 7.63 12.86
N VAL A 15 4.59 7.06 11.84
CA VAL A 15 4.60 7.60 10.47
C VAL A 15 3.78 8.89 10.42
N ILE A 16 2.60 8.89 11.04
CA ILE A 16 1.77 10.10 11.14
C ILE A 16 2.54 11.23 11.82
N ASP A 17 3.14 10.96 12.97
CA ASP A 17 3.88 11.96 13.76
C ASP A 17 5.10 12.49 12.99
N GLY A 18 5.82 11.60 12.31
CA GLY A 18 6.92 11.97 11.43
C GLY A 18 6.49 12.89 10.29
N LEU A 19 5.44 12.54 9.56
CA LEU A 19 4.90 13.36 8.47
C LEU A 19 4.39 14.72 8.98
N LYS A 20 3.69 14.77 10.12
CA LYS A 20 3.27 16.02 10.76
C LYS A 20 4.47 16.90 11.07
N SER A 21 5.48 16.36 11.76
CA SER A 21 6.68 17.11 12.13
C SER A 21 7.44 17.68 10.93
N MET A 22 7.42 16.97 9.79
CA MET A 22 8.06 17.40 8.54
C MET A 22 7.25 18.48 7.81
N LEU A 23 5.92 18.30 7.74
CA LEU A 23 5.05 19.09 6.85
C LEU A 23 4.44 20.33 7.53
N GLU A 24 4.18 20.30 8.85
CA GLU A 24 3.68 21.46 9.59
C GLU A 24 4.63 22.66 9.57
N LYS A 25 5.95 22.40 9.43
CA LYS A 25 6.99 23.44 9.32
C LYS A 25 7.12 24.01 7.91
N GLN A 26 6.41 23.44 6.95
CA GLN A 26 6.47 23.89 5.56
C GLN A 26 5.46 25.02 5.35
N GLU A 27 5.96 26.16 4.90
CA GLU A 27 5.11 27.32 4.61
C GLU A 27 4.06 26.99 3.54
N GLY A 28 2.81 27.32 3.81
CA GLY A 28 1.69 27.07 2.90
C GLY A 28 1.01 25.72 3.06
N PHE A 29 1.50 24.82 3.93
CA PHE A 29 0.87 23.54 4.20
C PHE A 29 0.08 23.59 5.52
N HIS A 30 -1.14 23.04 5.50
CA HIS A 30 -2.00 22.90 6.68
C HIS A 30 -2.54 21.48 6.77
N ILE A 31 -2.16 20.75 7.83
CA ILE A 31 -2.66 19.41 8.10
C ILE A 31 -4.01 19.55 8.79
N LEU A 32 -5.09 19.20 8.10
CA LEU A 32 -6.45 19.30 8.61
C LEU A 32 -6.92 18.04 9.33
N ILE A 33 -6.40 16.88 8.90
CA ILE A 33 -6.68 15.59 9.53
C ILE A 33 -5.45 14.68 9.46
N ALA A 34 -5.20 13.96 10.55
CA ALA A 34 -4.18 12.92 10.61
C ALA A 34 -4.72 11.79 11.50
N THR A 35 -5.04 10.65 10.91
CA THR A 35 -5.79 9.59 11.57
C THR A 35 -5.29 8.21 11.21
N GLN A 36 -5.56 7.23 12.08
CA GLN A 36 -5.36 5.80 11.84
C GLN A 36 -6.65 5.10 11.38
N GLN A 37 -7.78 5.83 11.35
CA GLN A 37 -9.10 5.25 11.16
C GLN A 37 -9.75 5.76 9.87
N HIS A 38 -10.03 4.85 8.93
CA HIS A 38 -10.66 5.20 7.66
C HIS A 38 -12.06 5.83 7.83
N LYS A 39 -12.83 5.39 8.84
CA LYS A 39 -14.17 5.95 9.11
C LYS A 39 -14.12 7.43 9.50
N GLU A 40 -13.17 7.80 10.34
CA GLU A 40 -12.96 9.19 10.74
C GLU A 40 -12.60 10.07 9.53
N LEU A 41 -11.74 9.56 8.64
CA LEU A 41 -11.40 10.24 7.40
C LEU A 41 -12.61 10.40 6.48
N GLU A 42 -13.45 9.38 6.34
CA GLU A 42 -14.66 9.42 5.51
C GLU A 42 -15.66 10.47 6.03
N GLU A 43 -15.92 10.49 7.34
CA GLU A 43 -16.77 11.49 7.99
C GLU A 43 -16.22 12.91 7.81
N PHE A 44 -14.90 13.08 7.96
CA PHE A 44 -14.24 14.36 7.72
C PHE A 44 -14.43 14.84 6.28
N LEU A 45 -14.23 13.97 5.28
CA LEU A 45 -14.34 14.31 3.86
C LEU A 45 -15.76 14.67 3.41
N GLN A 46 -16.78 14.17 4.10
CA GLN A 46 -18.18 14.56 3.84
C GLN A 46 -18.46 16.03 4.20
N ASN A 47 -17.77 16.56 5.22
CA ASN A 47 -18.04 17.86 5.78
C ASN A 47 -16.94 18.91 5.51
N SER A 48 -15.81 18.51 4.96
CA SER A 48 -14.62 19.35 4.80
C SER A 48 -13.98 19.20 3.43
N ASN A 49 -13.25 20.23 3.02
CA ASN A 49 -12.45 20.19 1.82
C ASN A 49 -11.00 19.83 2.18
N LEU A 50 -10.47 18.88 1.44
CA LEU A 50 -9.09 18.45 1.51
C LEU A 50 -8.49 18.50 0.11
N ASP A 51 -7.32 19.11 -0.04
CA ASP A 51 -6.66 19.22 -1.34
C ASP A 51 -5.87 17.95 -1.68
N VAL A 52 -5.07 17.46 -0.72
CA VAL A 52 -4.20 16.30 -0.90
C VAL A 52 -4.28 15.37 0.31
N LEU A 53 -4.35 14.07 0.06
CA LEU A 53 -4.30 13.02 1.06
C LEU A 53 -3.05 12.16 0.86
N LEU A 54 -2.19 12.10 1.87
CA LEU A 54 -1.16 11.06 1.99
C LEU A 54 -1.80 9.83 2.61
N MET A 55 -1.85 8.73 1.87
CA MET A 55 -2.62 7.55 2.24
C MET A 55 -1.75 6.30 2.25
N ASP A 56 -1.62 5.68 3.42
CA ASP A 56 -1.07 4.33 3.47
C ASP A 56 -1.98 3.36 2.71
N ILE A 57 -1.36 2.48 1.94
CA ILE A 57 -2.08 1.46 1.18
C ILE A 57 -2.17 0.12 1.92
N GLN A 58 -1.55 0.01 3.09
CA GLN A 58 -1.45 -1.22 3.87
C GLN A 58 -1.93 -1.03 5.30
N MET A 59 -3.23 -0.98 5.46
CA MET A 59 -3.85 -0.87 6.77
C MET A 59 -4.60 -2.16 7.13
N PRO A 60 -4.57 -2.59 8.41
CA PRO A 60 -5.33 -3.74 8.86
C PRO A 60 -6.83 -3.60 8.58
N GLY A 61 -7.43 -4.63 8.00
CA GLY A 61 -8.88 -4.68 7.75
C GLY A 61 -9.39 -3.90 6.54
N MET A 62 -8.56 -3.07 5.90
CA MET A 62 -8.93 -2.32 4.70
C MET A 62 -7.78 -2.35 3.67
N ASN A 63 -8.09 -2.76 2.45
CA ASN A 63 -7.14 -2.67 1.34
C ASN A 63 -7.09 -1.20 0.84
N GLY A 64 -5.89 -0.62 0.74
CA GLY A 64 -5.71 0.76 0.27
C GLY A 64 -6.28 1.03 -1.12
N VAL A 65 -6.34 0.03 -2.00
CA VAL A 65 -6.99 0.14 -3.31
C VAL A 65 -8.51 0.35 -3.15
N ASP A 66 -9.14 -0.39 -2.24
CA ASP A 66 -10.58 -0.25 -1.97
C ASP A 66 -10.88 1.05 -1.25
N LEU A 67 -10.02 1.45 -0.30
CA LEU A 67 -10.12 2.76 0.35
C LEU A 67 -9.96 3.90 -0.67
N CYS A 68 -8.97 3.86 -1.54
CA CYS A 68 -8.79 4.86 -2.61
C CYS A 68 -10.06 5.00 -3.47
N ARG A 69 -10.64 3.88 -3.89
CA ARG A 69 -11.90 3.86 -4.66
C ARG A 69 -13.06 4.48 -3.89
N GLN A 70 -13.17 4.18 -2.60
CA GLN A 70 -14.23 4.70 -1.74
C GLN A 70 -14.09 6.19 -1.50
N LEU A 71 -12.88 6.67 -1.18
CA LEU A 71 -12.63 8.10 -0.95
C LEU A 71 -12.85 8.95 -2.21
N LEU A 72 -12.45 8.46 -3.39
CA LEU A 72 -12.69 9.15 -4.66
C LEU A 72 -14.17 9.17 -5.07
N LYS A 73 -15.00 8.25 -4.58
CA LYS A 73 -16.46 8.33 -4.71
C LYS A 73 -17.06 9.42 -3.81
N ILE A 74 -16.56 9.55 -2.59
CA ILE A 74 -16.99 10.59 -1.63
C ILE A 74 -16.54 11.98 -2.11
N LYS A 75 -15.29 12.08 -2.55
CA LYS A 75 -14.66 13.34 -2.97
C LYS A 75 -13.89 13.16 -4.29
N PRO A 76 -14.54 13.28 -5.46
CA PRO A 76 -13.90 13.05 -6.75
C PRO A 76 -12.72 13.98 -7.08
N GLY A 77 -12.67 15.16 -6.46
CA GLY A 77 -11.58 16.15 -6.62
C GLY A 77 -10.39 15.94 -5.67
N LEU A 78 -10.43 14.96 -4.76
CA LEU A 78 -9.35 14.68 -3.82
C LEU A 78 -8.13 14.12 -4.56
N ARG A 79 -6.96 14.72 -4.32
CA ARG A 79 -5.69 14.24 -4.85
C ARG A 79 -5.08 13.26 -3.86
N ILE A 80 -5.12 11.98 -4.19
CA ILE A 80 -4.57 10.93 -3.34
C ILE A 80 -3.13 10.64 -3.79
N ILE A 81 -2.19 10.74 -2.84
CA ILE A 81 -0.82 10.25 -2.95
C ILE A 81 -0.72 8.99 -2.09
N ALA A 82 -0.54 7.85 -2.72
CA ALA A 82 -0.27 6.61 -2.00
C ALA A 82 1.11 6.69 -1.34
N PHE A 83 1.20 6.31 -0.07
CA PHE A 83 2.42 6.32 0.72
C PHE A 83 2.68 4.92 1.27
N SER A 84 3.68 4.22 0.76
CA SER A 84 3.82 2.77 0.94
C SER A 84 5.25 2.34 1.27
N SER A 85 5.37 1.24 1.99
CA SER A 85 6.66 0.54 2.15
C SER A 85 6.99 -0.37 0.96
N PHE A 86 6.09 -0.53 -0.02
CA PHE A 86 6.25 -1.46 -1.13
C PHE A 86 6.38 -0.74 -2.47
N ASP A 87 7.16 -1.36 -3.34
CA ASP A 87 7.47 -0.92 -4.69
C ASP A 87 6.76 -1.76 -5.77
N ASP A 88 5.67 -2.45 -5.41
CA ASP A 88 4.93 -3.31 -6.33
C ASP A 88 4.24 -2.50 -7.43
N SER A 89 4.73 -2.65 -8.64
CA SER A 89 4.22 -1.98 -9.85
C SER A 89 2.73 -2.28 -10.13
N ALA A 90 2.21 -3.43 -9.71
CA ALA A 90 0.80 -3.79 -9.90
C ALA A 90 -0.10 -2.89 -9.04
N TYR A 91 0.27 -2.64 -7.78
CA TYR A 91 -0.45 -1.70 -6.91
C TYR A 91 -0.39 -0.28 -7.47
N VAL A 92 0.79 0.17 -7.90
CA VAL A 92 0.96 1.49 -8.52
C VAL A 92 0.01 1.65 -9.70
N LYS A 93 0.05 0.72 -10.67
CA LYS A 93 -0.83 0.75 -11.85
C LYS A 93 -2.31 0.73 -11.48
N GLN A 94 -2.69 -0.04 -10.46
CA GLN A 94 -4.08 -0.15 -10.02
C GLN A 94 -4.57 1.15 -9.37
N LEU A 95 -3.78 1.78 -8.50
CA LEU A 95 -4.12 3.04 -7.85
C LEU A 95 -4.26 4.18 -8.87
N PHE A 96 -3.33 4.29 -9.82
CA PHE A 96 -3.43 5.31 -10.88
C PHE A 96 -4.66 5.10 -11.78
N ARG A 97 -5.03 3.87 -12.10
CA ARG A 97 -6.28 3.56 -12.84
C ARG A 97 -7.54 3.97 -12.07
N LEU A 98 -7.50 3.97 -10.75
CA LEU A 98 -8.60 4.44 -9.90
C LEU A 98 -8.65 5.97 -9.79
N GLY A 99 -7.58 6.68 -10.14
CA GLY A 99 -7.51 8.14 -10.10
C GLY A 99 -6.57 8.71 -9.03
N ALA A 100 -5.80 7.87 -8.33
CA ALA A 100 -4.70 8.37 -7.50
C ALA A 100 -3.75 9.22 -8.34
N LYS A 101 -3.17 10.25 -7.74
CA LYS A 101 -2.33 11.25 -8.41
C LYS A 101 -0.85 11.10 -8.06
N GLY A 102 -0.52 10.38 -7.01
CA GLY A 102 0.85 10.16 -6.61
C GLY A 102 1.10 8.79 -5.99
N TYR A 103 2.37 8.37 -6.05
CA TYR A 103 2.88 7.21 -5.33
C TYR A 103 4.26 7.53 -4.78
N LEU A 104 4.42 7.42 -3.47
CA LEU A 104 5.65 7.64 -2.73
C LEU A 104 6.00 6.41 -1.89
N LEU A 105 7.28 6.18 -1.70
CA LEU A 105 7.77 5.21 -0.72
C LEU A 105 7.86 5.84 0.67
N LYS A 106 7.61 5.05 1.73
CA LYS A 106 7.70 5.53 3.13
C LYS A 106 9.13 5.94 3.56
N ASN A 107 10.14 5.61 2.75
CA ASN A 107 11.53 6.06 2.94
C ASN A 107 11.89 7.31 2.10
N SER A 108 10.94 7.91 1.40
CA SER A 108 11.15 9.17 0.68
C SER A 108 11.49 10.28 1.66
N ASP A 109 12.42 11.14 1.28
CA ASP A 109 12.80 12.31 2.07
C ASP A 109 11.73 13.42 2.04
N LYS A 110 11.92 14.40 2.91
CA LYS A 110 10.99 15.53 3.06
C LYS A 110 10.79 16.29 1.75
N GLU A 111 11.89 16.54 1.04
CA GLU A 111 11.91 17.29 -0.21
C GLU A 111 11.10 16.61 -1.29
N THR A 112 11.24 15.30 -1.43
CA THR A 112 10.46 14.47 -2.36
C THR A 112 8.96 14.50 -2.03
N ILE A 113 8.59 14.43 -0.74
CA ILE A 113 7.18 14.51 -0.32
C ILE A 113 6.59 15.88 -0.68
N ILE A 114 7.32 16.97 -0.42
CA ILE A 114 6.89 18.34 -0.76
C ILE A 114 6.72 18.48 -2.29
N GLN A 115 7.68 18.00 -3.07
CA GLN A 115 7.59 18.00 -4.54
C GLN A 115 6.37 17.24 -5.03
N ALA A 116 6.08 16.07 -4.46
CA ALA A 116 4.90 15.29 -4.81
C ALA A 116 3.60 16.05 -4.55
N VAL A 117 3.50 16.71 -3.38
CA VAL A 117 2.31 17.52 -3.04
C VAL A 117 2.13 18.66 -4.03
N HIS A 118 3.17 19.38 -4.38
CA HIS A 118 3.08 20.47 -5.37
C HIS A 118 2.73 19.95 -6.76
N ALA A 119 3.37 18.90 -7.24
CA ALA A 119 3.09 18.31 -8.56
C ALA A 119 1.61 17.90 -8.70
N VAL A 120 1.05 17.21 -7.68
CA VAL A 120 -0.37 16.81 -7.75
C VAL A 120 -1.33 18.01 -7.63
N MET A 121 -0.92 19.08 -6.96
CA MET A 121 -1.70 20.35 -6.92
C MET A 121 -1.72 21.04 -8.28
N ASP A 122 -0.64 20.96 -9.03
CA ASP A 122 -0.53 21.51 -10.39
C ASP A 122 -1.22 20.61 -11.44
N GLY A 123 -1.80 19.47 -10.99
CA GLY A 123 -2.54 18.54 -11.85
C GLY A 123 -1.68 17.44 -12.47
N GLU A 124 -0.40 17.40 -12.15
CA GLU A 124 0.52 16.39 -12.62
C GLU A 124 0.41 15.10 -11.80
N ASN A 125 0.88 13.99 -12.35
CA ASN A 125 1.05 12.76 -11.61
C ASN A 125 2.48 12.67 -11.07
N PHE A 126 2.63 12.25 -9.82
CA PHE A 126 3.93 12.06 -9.19
C PHE A 126 4.19 10.59 -8.87
N ILE A 127 5.34 10.09 -9.28
CA ILE A 127 5.79 8.73 -8.94
C ILE A 127 7.22 8.83 -8.44
N ASP A 128 7.49 8.19 -7.30
CA ASP A 128 8.84 8.05 -6.77
C ASP A 128 9.80 7.51 -7.84
N GLU A 129 11.03 8.01 -7.86
CA GLU A 129 12.02 7.67 -8.91
C GLU A 129 12.34 6.18 -8.93
N THR A 130 12.39 5.54 -7.77
CA THR A 130 12.59 4.08 -7.66
C THR A 130 11.48 3.33 -8.40
N ILE A 131 10.24 3.75 -8.18
CA ILE A 131 9.06 3.14 -8.82
C ILE A 131 9.04 3.42 -10.33
N LYS A 132 9.41 4.64 -10.76
CA LYS A 132 9.52 4.95 -12.20
C LYS A 132 10.49 4.02 -12.89
N ASN A 133 11.65 3.77 -12.29
CA ASN A 133 12.67 2.87 -12.84
C ASN A 133 12.16 1.44 -12.98
N ILE A 134 11.41 0.94 -11.97
CA ILE A 134 10.77 -0.38 -12.01
C ILE A 134 9.77 -0.46 -13.17
N LEU A 135 8.87 0.52 -13.27
CA LEU A 135 7.86 0.57 -14.33
C LEU A 135 8.48 0.65 -15.73
N LEU A 136 9.57 1.41 -15.88
CA LEU A 136 10.31 1.53 -17.13
C LEU A 136 10.97 0.20 -17.52
N GLN A 137 11.64 -0.45 -16.57
CA GLN A 137 12.26 -1.76 -16.82
C GLN A 137 11.22 -2.83 -17.19
N GLU A 138 10.08 -2.87 -16.51
CA GLU A 138 8.98 -3.77 -16.87
C GLU A 138 8.44 -3.51 -18.28
N SER A 139 8.35 -2.23 -18.66
CA SER A 139 7.90 -1.84 -20.02
C SER A 139 8.86 -2.29 -21.10
N ILE A 140 10.17 -2.24 -20.84
CA ILE A 140 11.21 -2.61 -21.79
C ILE A 140 11.38 -4.13 -21.89
N THR A 141 11.36 -4.83 -20.75
CA THR A 141 11.69 -6.26 -20.68
C THR A 141 10.47 -7.17 -20.84
N GLY A 142 9.26 -6.63 -20.72
CA GLY A 142 8.02 -7.41 -20.66
C GLY A 142 7.91 -8.31 -19.42
N GLN A 143 8.93 -8.33 -18.57
CA GLN A 143 8.95 -9.10 -17.32
C GLN A 143 8.55 -8.21 -16.17
N ARG A 144 7.52 -8.62 -15.42
CA ARG A 144 7.23 -8.03 -14.10
C ARG A 144 8.43 -8.31 -13.19
N ARG A 145 9.18 -7.29 -12.82
CA ARG A 145 10.12 -7.33 -11.72
C ARG A 145 9.50 -6.61 -10.55
N SER A 146 9.08 -7.36 -9.55
CA SER A 146 9.15 -6.87 -8.18
C SER A 146 10.64 -6.91 -7.80
N ILE A 147 11.29 -5.78 -7.62
CA ILE A 147 12.69 -5.73 -7.13
C ILE A 147 12.72 -6.19 -5.68
N PHE A 148 11.61 -6.07 -4.99
CA PHE A 148 11.38 -6.73 -3.72
C PHE A 148 10.30 -7.79 -3.92
N GLU A 149 10.70 -9.05 -3.96
CA GLU A 149 9.77 -10.10 -3.54
C GLU A 149 9.21 -9.64 -2.20
N VAL A 150 7.88 -9.46 -2.11
CA VAL A 150 7.27 -9.16 -0.82
C VAL A 150 7.84 -10.16 0.17
N PRO A 151 8.64 -9.71 1.16
CA PRO A 151 9.39 -10.64 1.98
C PRO A 151 8.38 -11.39 2.85
N LEU A 152 8.17 -12.64 2.51
CA LEU A 152 7.48 -13.53 3.41
C LEU A 152 8.36 -13.77 4.63
N THR A 153 7.79 -13.67 5.82
CA THR A 153 8.47 -14.09 7.05
C THR A 153 8.88 -15.56 6.93
N LYS A 154 9.83 -16.01 7.74
CA LYS A 154 10.21 -17.43 7.78
C LYS A 154 8.99 -18.35 7.93
N ARG A 155 8.05 -17.93 8.77
CA ARG A 155 6.81 -18.68 9.04
C ARG A 155 5.85 -18.70 7.85
N GLU A 156 5.70 -17.57 7.15
CA GLU A 156 4.88 -17.51 5.94
C GLU A 156 5.46 -18.33 4.78
N LYS A 157 6.80 -18.36 4.62
CA LYS A 157 7.47 -19.23 3.64
C LYS A 157 7.23 -20.71 3.94
N GLU A 158 7.34 -21.10 5.21
CA GLU A 158 7.10 -22.46 5.67
C GLU A 158 5.66 -22.89 5.40
N ILE A 159 4.69 -22.05 5.74
CA ILE A 159 3.27 -22.31 5.50
C ILE A 159 2.97 -22.34 4.00
N LEU A 160 3.49 -21.39 3.21
CA LEU A 160 3.32 -21.37 1.76
C LEU A 160 3.86 -22.64 1.10
N LYS A 161 5.02 -23.12 1.54
CA LYS A 161 5.58 -24.39 1.06
C LYS A 161 4.64 -25.57 1.34
N MET A 162 4.13 -25.70 2.57
CA MET A 162 3.20 -26.77 2.93
C MET A 162 1.87 -26.70 2.15
N ILE A 163 1.35 -25.50 1.89
CA ILE A 163 0.18 -25.31 1.02
C ILE A 163 0.47 -25.81 -0.39
N ALA A 164 1.65 -25.50 -0.92
CA ALA A 164 2.06 -25.91 -2.25
C ALA A 164 2.33 -27.41 -2.35
N GLU A 165 2.72 -28.06 -1.26
CA GLU A 165 2.81 -29.53 -1.10
C GLU A 165 1.43 -30.20 -0.95
N GLY A 166 0.33 -29.42 -0.94
CA GLY A 166 -1.03 -29.93 -0.91
C GLY A 166 -1.65 -30.12 0.46
N LEU A 167 -0.99 -29.67 1.55
CA LEU A 167 -1.54 -29.81 2.90
C LEU A 167 -2.72 -28.86 3.13
N SER A 168 -3.75 -29.35 3.81
CA SER A 168 -4.88 -28.58 4.30
C SER A 168 -4.46 -27.68 5.48
N SER A 169 -5.27 -26.65 5.77
CA SER A 169 -5.04 -25.78 6.95
C SER A 169 -4.98 -26.57 8.25
N GLN A 170 -5.77 -27.64 8.41
CA GLN A 170 -5.77 -28.46 9.60
C GLN A 170 -4.46 -29.26 9.71
N GLU A 171 -4.01 -29.93 8.64
CA GLU A 171 -2.74 -30.66 8.64
C GLU A 171 -1.53 -29.76 8.91
N ILE A 172 -1.55 -28.52 8.38
CA ILE A 172 -0.53 -27.52 8.67
C ILE A 172 -0.57 -27.11 10.16
N ALA A 173 -1.77 -26.89 10.71
CA ALA A 173 -1.96 -26.55 12.11
C ALA A 173 -1.38 -27.63 13.03
N ASP A 174 -1.72 -28.90 12.76
CA ASP A 174 -1.25 -30.04 13.52
C ASP A 174 0.28 -30.20 13.42
N LYS A 175 0.85 -30.06 12.20
CA LYS A 175 2.27 -30.19 11.96
C LYS A 175 3.11 -29.09 12.60
N LEU A 176 2.53 -27.89 12.72
CA LEU A 176 3.20 -26.71 13.27
C LEU A 176 2.87 -26.43 14.73
N PHE A 177 2.02 -27.26 15.35
CA PHE A 177 1.51 -27.10 16.73
C PHE A 177 0.84 -25.73 16.94
N LEU A 178 0.02 -25.30 15.98
CA LEU A 178 -0.73 -24.05 16.02
C LEU A 178 -2.24 -24.31 15.95
N SER A 179 -3.03 -23.29 16.28
CA SER A 179 -4.47 -23.35 16.06
C SER A 179 -4.81 -23.21 14.57
N LEU A 180 -5.90 -23.83 14.12
CA LEU A 180 -6.44 -23.67 12.76
C LEU A 180 -6.64 -22.17 12.44
N ARG A 181 -7.18 -21.41 13.39
CA ARG A 181 -7.38 -19.95 13.26
C ARG A 181 -6.07 -19.20 12.99
N THR A 182 -4.97 -19.64 13.62
CA THR A 182 -3.65 -19.04 13.39
C THR A 182 -3.17 -19.30 11.96
N ILE A 183 -3.36 -20.52 11.45
CA ILE A 183 -3.01 -20.88 10.07
C ILE A 183 -3.87 -20.09 9.08
N ASP A 184 -5.18 -19.98 9.31
CA ASP A 184 -6.05 -19.21 8.43
C ASP A 184 -5.67 -17.71 8.40
N THR A 185 -5.24 -17.15 9.53
CA THR A 185 -4.69 -15.79 9.58
C THR A 185 -3.41 -15.67 8.76
N HIS A 186 -2.49 -16.63 8.87
CA HIS A 186 -1.28 -16.64 8.03
C HIS A 186 -1.62 -16.79 6.55
N ARG A 187 -2.56 -17.68 6.17
CA ARG A 187 -3.01 -17.84 4.78
C ARG A 187 -3.62 -16.55 4.23
N PHE A 188 -4.45 -15.89 5.03
CA PHE A 188 -4.99 -14.58 4.67
C PHE A 188 -3.88 -13.56 4.40
N ASN A 189 -2.92 -13.44 5.31
CA ASN A 189 -1.79 -12.51 5.17
C ASN A 189 -0.91 -12.85 3.95
N ILE A 190 -0.65 -14.14 3.69
CA ILE A 190 0.10 -14.59 2.51
C ILE A 190 -0.67 -14.24 1.23
N ASN A 191 -1.98 -14.50 1.18
CA ASN A 191 -2.82 -14.15 0.04
C ASN A 191 -2.78 -12.64 -0.24
N GLN A 192 -2.88 -11.81 0.81
CA GLN A 192 -2.78 -10.35 0.71
C GLN A 192 -1.40 -9.92 0.21
N LYS A 193 -0.33 -10.45 0.82
CA LYS A 193 1.06 -10.13 0.45
C LYS A 193 1.40 -10.55 -0.98
N LEU A 194 0.87 -11.66 -1.45
CA LEU A 194 1.15 -12.20 -2.78
C LEU A 194 0.13 -11.79 -3.85
N ASP A 195 -0.90 -11.04 -3.45
CA ASP A 195 -2.05 -10.64 -4.29
C ASP A 195 -2.67 -11.85 -5.03
N VAL A 196 -2.87 -12.95 -4.30
CA VAL A 196 -3.47 -14.17 -4.85
C VAL A 196 -4.81 -14.45 -4.18
N LYS A 197 -5.78 -14.91 -4.98
CA LYS A 197 -7.16 -15.10 -4.52
C LYS A 197 -7.51 -16.54 -4.15
N ASN A 198 -6.63 -17.50 -4.49
CA ASN A 198 -6.93 -18.92 -4.32
C ASN A 198 -5.64 -19.74 -4.14
N THR A 199 -5.80 -21.00 -3.76
CA THR A 199 -4.69 -21.93 -3.53
C THR A 199 -3.84 -22.17 -4.79
N ALA A 200 -4.44 -22.17 -5.99
CA ALA A 200 -3.69 -22.33 -7.23
C ALA A 200 -2.70 -21.16 -7.45
N GLY A 201 -3.11 -19.93 -7.10
CA GLY A 201 -2.24 -18.76 -7.10
C GLY A 201 -1.09 -18.90 -6.10
N LEU A 202 -1.35 -19.42 -4.90
CA LEU A 202 -0.32 -19.68 -3.90
C LEU A 202 0.70 -20.71 -4.37
N VAL A 203 0.24 -21.80 -5.01
CA VAL A 203 1.13 -22.82 -5.59
C VAL A 203 2.03 -22.21 -6.67
N LYS A 204 1.45 -21.43 -7.59
CA LYS A 204 2.21 -20.72 -8.63
C LYS A 204 3.29 -19.81 -8.05
N GLU A 205 2.97 -19.08 -6.98
CA GLU A 205 3.92 -18.23 -6.28
C GLU A 205 5.02 -19.02 -5.55
N ALA A 206 4.68 -20.17 -4.96
CA ALA A 206 5.66 -21.05 -4.33
C ALA A 206 6.69 -21.58 -5.33
N ILE A 207 6.24 -22.02 -6.53
CA ILE A 207 7.11 -22.46 -7.63
C ILE A 207 7.99 -21.28 -8.10
N ARG A 208 7.38 -20.12 -8.37
CA ARG A 208 8.10 -18.92 -8.82
C ARG A 208 9.22 -18.51 -7.85
N ARG A 209 9.03 -18.73 -6.56
CA ARG A 209 9.98 -18.42 -5.49
C ARG A 209 10.97 -19.55 -5.18
N GLY A 210 10.90 -20.68 -5.91
CA GLY A 210 11.77 -21.82 -5.70
C GLY A 210 11.57 -22.49 -4.33
N LEU A 211 10.37 -22.40 -3.75
CA LEU A 211 10.05 -23.06 -2.48
C LEU A 211 9.69 -24.53 -2.67
N ILE A 212 9.21 -24.90 -3.86
CA ILE A 212 8.95 -26.25 -4.35
C ILE A 212 9.39 -26.35 -5.81
N GLU A 213 9.66 -27.58 -6.29
CA GLU A 213 9.97 -27.89 -7.69
C GLU A 213 8.72 -28.08 -8.55
#